data_e54c60a13a2f3a534eab3576a28a0f04
#
_entry.id   e54c60a13a2f3a534eab3576a28a0f04
#
_cell.length_a   1.000
_cell.length_b   1.000
_cell.length_c   1.000
_cell.angle_alpha   90.00
_cell.angle_beta   90.00
_cell.angle_gamma   90.00
#
_symmetry.space_group_name_H-M   'P 1'
#
loop_
_entity.id
_entity.type
_entity.pdbx_description
1 polymer ?
#
loop_
_entity_poly.entity_id
_entity_poly.type
_entity_poly.pdbx_seq_one_letter_code
_entity_poly.pdbx_strand_id
1 'polypeptide(L)'
;MEAFKVHVDILSWVNRFVGGPGTGEVTVTEEVERGARVRDVLRRLTDRYPELGGALWDGSRPREIGDNVEVMVNNAVLGVTHDLDSEVLPEDRIMLLGQYMGGSS
;
A
#
# COMPACT_ATOMS: atom_id res chain seq x y z
N MET A 1 -14.81 15.92 -12.97
CA MET A 1 -13.90 15.32 -12.03
C MET A 1 -12.85 14.54 -12.75
N GLU A 2 -11.63 14.77 -12.38
CA GLU A 2 -10.53 14.12 -13.05
C GLU A 2 -10.13 12.89 -12.27
N ALA A 3 -10.03 11.78 -12.94
CA ALA A 3 -9.52 10.55 -12.36
C ALA A 3 -8.14 10.29 -12.93
N PHE A 4 -7.29 9.65 -12.13
CA PHE A 4 -5.97 9.28 -12.58
C PHE A 4 -5.60 7.96 -11.93
N LYS A 5 -4.54 7.36 -12.45
CA LYS A 5 -4.10 6.05 -11.98
C LYS A 5 -2.89 6.20 -11.08
N VAL A 6 -2.91 5.48 -9.97
CA VAL A 6 -1.79 5.43 -9.04
C VAL A 6 -1.22 4.03 -9.10
N HIS A 7 0.08 3.91 -9.29
CA HIS A 7 0.75 2.61 -9.33
C HIS A 7 1.17 2.22 -7.92
N VAL A 8 0.86 0.98 -7.56
CA VAL A 8 1.24 0.43 -6.28
C VAL A 8 2.11 -0.79 -6.54
N ASP A 9 3.35 -0.71 -6.11
CA ASP A 9 4.30 -1.81 -6.25
C ASP A 9 4.25 -2.64 -4.98
N ILE A 10 3.98 -3.93 -5.13
CA ILE A 10 3.79 -4.82 -3.99
C ILE A 10 4.88 -5.87 -4.04
N LEU A 11 5.71 -5.88 -3.02
CA LEU A 11 6.95 -6.65 -3.00
C LEU A 11 6.89 -7.77 -1.99
N SER A 12 7.70 -8.79 -2.23
CA SER A 12 7.95 -9.83 -1.25
C SER A 12 6.68 -10.67 -1.06
N TRP A 13 6.52 -11.32 0.10
CA TRP A 13 5.40 -12.22 0.35
C TRP A 13 4.04 -11.53 0.24
N VAL A 14 4.01 -10.22 0.37
CA VAL A 14 2.75 -9.46 0.33
C VAL A 14 2.10 -9.55 -1.04
N ASN A 15 2.88 -9.67 -2.12
CA ASN A 15 2.29 -9.67 -3.46
C ASN A 15 1.47 -10.92 -3.74
N ARG A 16 1.59 -11.93 -2.90
CA ARG A 16 0.77 -13.12 -3.00
C ARG A 16 -0.72 -12.78 -2.86
N PHE A 17 -1.03 -11.77 -2.09
CA PHE A 17 -2.42 -11.38 -1.84
C PHE A 17 -3.06 -10.68 -3.03
N VAL A 18 -2.27 -10.33 -4.03
CA VAL A 18 -2.79 -9.72 -5.25
C VAL A 18 -2.51 -10.60 -6.47
N GLY A 19 -2.32 -11.88 -6.24
CA GLY A 19 -2.16 -12.84 -7.32
C GLY A 19 -0.73 -13.05 -7.76
N GLY A 20 0.24 -12.54 -7.04
CA GLY A 20 1.65 -12.71 -7.38
C GLY A 20 2.25 -13.96 -6.76
N PRO A 21 3.52 -14.22 -7.06
CA PRO A 21 4.18 -15.45 -6.62
C PRO A 21 4.67 -15.41 -5.17
N GLY A 22 4.62 -14.26 -4.50
CA GLY A 22 5.16 -14.14 -3.14
C GLY A 22 6.61 -13.74 -3.10
N THR A 23 7.21 -13.46 -4.24
CA THR A 23 8.59 -12.99 -4.37
C THR A 23 8.61 -11.91 -5.44
N GLY A 24 9.66 -11.09 -5.43
CA GLY A 24 9.80 -10.04 -6.41
C GLY A 24 8.77 -8.96 -6.24
N GLU A 25 8.37 -8.36 -7.34
CA GLU A 25 7.51 -7.19 -7.35
C GLU A 25 6.33 -7.42 -8.27
N VAL A 26 5.14 -7.03 -7.82
CA VAL A 26 3.94 -7.00 -8.65
C VAL A 26 3.39 -5.58 -8.58
N THR A 27 3.14 -4.98 -9.73
CA THR A 27 2.55 -3.64 -9.78
C THR A 27 1.08 -3.74 -10.10
N VAL A 28 0.25 -3.12 -9.26
CA VAL A 28 -1.18 -2.99 -9.53
C VAL A 28 -1.49 -1.51 -9.64
N THR A 29 -2.59 -1.20 -10.30
CA THR A 29 -2.98 0.17 -10.56
C THR A 29 -4.35 0.41 -9.96
N GLU A 30 -4.50 1.54 -9.25
CA GLU A 30 -5.78 1.97 -8.72
C GLU A 30 -6.16 3.29 -9.37
N GLU A 31 -7.40 3.39 -9.80
CA GLU A 31 -7.91 4.63 -10.33
C GLU A 31 -8.58 5.41 -9.21
N VAL A 32 -8.17 6.66 -9.02
CA VAL A 32 -8.71 7.51 -7.96
C VAL A 32 -9.01 8.88 -8.52
N GLU A 33 -9.82 9.62 -7.81
CA GLU A 33 -10.18 10.96 -8.21
C GLU A 33 -9.21 11.96 -7.60
N ARG A 34 -9.14 13.13 -8.23
CA ARG A 34 -8.31 14.21 -7.73
C ARG A 34 -8.70 14.54 -6.30
N GLY A 35 -7.72 14.70 -5.44
CA GLY A 35 -7.94 14.94 -4.03
C GLY A 35 -7.89 13.69 -3.18
N ALA A 36 -7.79 12.52 -3.80
CA ALA A 36 -7.67 11.28 -3.05
C ALA A 36 -6.39 11.28 -2.24
N ARG A 37 -6.44 10.60 -1.11
CA ARG A 37 -5.31 10.52 -0.19
C ARG A 37 -4.69 9.15 -0.26
N VAL A 38 -3.48 9.04 0.32
CA VAL A 38 -2.80 7.75 0.37
C VAL A 38 -3.74 6.69 0.97
N ARG A 39 -4.41 7.05 2.05
CA ARG A 39 -5.38 6.14 2.70
C ARG A 39 -6.44 5.66 1.72
N ASP A 40 -6.94 6.55 0.87
CA ASP A 40 -8.00 6.18 -0.08
C ASP A 40 -7.50 5.18 -1.11
N VAL A 41 -6.29 5.36 -1.59
CA VAL A 41 -5.69 4.41 -2.54
C VAL A 41 -5.58 3.04 -1.89
N LEU A 42 -5.06 2.99 -0.67
CA LEU A 42 -4.87 1.73 0.03
C LEU A 42 -6.20 1.06 0.36
N ARG A 43 -7.22 1.85 0.69
CA ARG A 43 -8.55 1.28 0.97
C ARG A 43 -9.15 0.66 -0.27
N ARG A 44 -9.07 1.35 -1.41
CA ARG A 44 -9.57 0.78 -2.66
C ARG A 44 -8.84 -0.52 -2.98
N LEU A 45 -7.55 -0.53 -2.78
CA LEU A 45 -6.75 -1.71 -3.05
C LEU A 45 -7.15 -2.88 -2.14
N THR A 46 -7.31 -2.61 -0.85
CA THR A 46 -7.67 -3.66 0.10
C THR A 46 -9.14 -4.08 -0.01
N ASP A 47 -9.99 -3.22 -0.55
CA ASP A 47 -11.36 -3.62 -0.87
C ASP A 47 -11.37 -4.65 -2.00
N ARG A 48 -10.47 -4.48 -2.98
CA ARG A 48 -10.34 -5.43 -4.08
C ARG A 48 -9.65 -6.72 -3.64
N TYR A 49 -8.73 -6.61 -2.70
CA TYR A 49 -7.94 -7.75 -2.21
C TYR A 49 -8.05 -7.80 -0.69
N PRO A 50 -9.14 -8.39 -0.17
CA PRO A 50 -9.39 -8.37 1.28
C PRO A 50 -8.29 -9.00 2.11
N GLU A 51 -7.61 -10.02 1.57
CA GLU A 51 -6.53 -10.66 2.32
C GLU A 51 -5.34 -9.72 2.50
N LEU A 52 -5.13 -8.84 1.53
CA LEU A 52 -4.11 -7.82 1.67
C LEU A 52 -4.47 -6.88 2.82
N GLY A 53 -5.76 -6.57 2.94
CA GLY A 53 -6.22 -5.72 4.03
C GLY A 53 -5.92 -6.32 5.40
N GLY A 54 -6.06 -7.62 5.52
CA GLY A 54 -5.74 -8.29 6.77
C GLY A 54 -4.27 -8.22 7.13
N ALA A 55 -3.40 -8.12 6.12
CA ALA A 55 -1.96 -8.00 6.38
C ALA A 55 -1.54 -6.54 6.57
N LEU A 56 -2.22 -5.62 5.91
CA LEU A 56 -1.80 -4.22 5.87
C LEU A 56 -2.30 -3.41 7.06
N TRP A 57 -3.60 -3.52 7.37
CA TRP A 57 -4.19 -2.69 8.41
C TRP A 57 -3.97 -3.31 9.79
N ASP A 58 -3.79 -2.42 10.78
CA ASP A 58 -3.65 -2.87 12.16
C ASP A 58 -5.03 -3.30 12.67
N GLY A 59 -5.13 -4.54 13.12
CA GLY A 59 -6.40 -5.07 13.59
C GLY A 59 -6.90 -4.44 14.88
N SER A 60 -5.98 -3.91 15.70
CA SER A 60 -6.36 -3.28 16.96
C SER A 60 -6.54 -1.77 16.81
N ARG A 61 -6.06 -1.19 15.72
CA ARG A 61 -6.21 0.24 15.44
C ARG A 61 -6.67 0.42 14.00
N PRO A 62 -7.99 0.34 13.77
CA PRO A 62 -8.53 0.48 12.42
C PRO A 62 -8.06 1.77 11.78
N ARG A 63 -7.78 1.71 10.49
CA ARG A 63 -7.32 2.85 9.68
C ARG A 63 -5.85 3.19 9.88
N GLU A 64 -5.10 2.37 10.61
CA GLU A 64 -3.66 2.56 10.72
C GLU A 64 -2.95 1.36 10.14
N ILE A 65 -1.73 1.58 9.67
CA ILE A 65 -0.92 0.52 9.10
C ILE A 65 -0.35 -0.31 10.24
N GLY A 66 -0.44 -1.62 10.09
CA GLY A 66 0.14 -2.54 11.06
C GLY A 66 1.64 -2.70 10.86
N ASP A 67 2.21 -3.61 11.63
CA ASP A 67 3.67 -3.79 11.65
C ASP A 67 4.17 -4.77 10.61
N ASN A 68 3.27 -5.42 9.89
CA ASN A 68 3.67 -6.49 8.96
C ASN A 68 4.05 -5.99 7.58
N VAL A 69 3.60 -4.80 7.21
CA VAL A 69 3.83 -4.25 5.89
C VAL A 69 4.30 -2.81 6.03
N GLU A 70 5.37 -2.48 5.36
CA GLU A 70 5.87 -1.11 5.32
C GLU A 70 5.33 -0.43 4.07
N VAL A 71 4.88 0.81 4.22
CA VAL A 71 4.34 1.60 3.12
C VAL A 71 5.33 2.72 2.81
N MET A 72 5.63 2.89 1.53
CA MET A 72 6.49 3.97 1.07
C MET A 72 5.77 4.73 -0.02
N VAL A 73 6.00 6.03 -0.07
CA VAL A 73 5.48 6.89 -1.14
C VAL A 73 6.68 7.58 -1.76
N ASN A 74 6.87 7.38 -3.06
CA ASN A 74 7.98 7.97 -3.81
C ASN A 74 9.33 7.67 -3.15
N ASN A 75 9.49 6.41 -2.71
CA ASN A 75 10.73 5.90 -2.11
C ASN A 75 11.04 6.47 -0.73
N ALA A 76 10.07 7.07 -0.07
CA ALA A 76 10.22 7.53 1.30
C ALA A 76 9.22 6.81 2.19
N VAL A 77 9.69 6.36 3.35
CA VAL A 77 8.83 5.66 4.30
C VAL A 77 7.69 6.57 4.71
N LEU A 78 6.51 5.97 4.87
CA LEU A 78 5.33 6.71 5.30
C LEU A 78 5.63 7.44 6.60
N GLY A 79 5.28 8.72 6.64
CA GLY A 79 5.58 9.58 7.79
C GLY A 79 6.74 10.51 7.54
N VAL A 80 7.50 10.33 6.46
CA VAL A 80 8.62 11.20 6.13
C VAL A 80 8.18 12.34 5.22
N THR A 81 7.74 12.03 4.00
CA THR A 81 7.24 13.05 3.08
C THR A 81 5.73 13.04 2.96
N HIS A 82 5.13 11.88 3.17
CA HIS A 82 3.67 11.70 3.08
C HIS A 82 3.22 10.89 4.27
N ASP A 83 1.99 11.14 4.71
CA ASP A 83 1.32 10.25 5.66
C ASP A 83 0.05 9.73 5.00
N LEU A 84 -0.75 9.00 5.77
CA LEU A 84 -1.97 8.39 5.21
C LEU A 84 -2.98 9.43 4.73
N ASP A 85 -2.92 10.63 5.27
CA ASP A 85 -3.87 11.67 4.90
C ASP A 85 -3.32 12.64 3.87
N SER A 86 -2.11 12.39 3.37
CA SER A 86 -1.54 13.22 2.30
C SER A 86 -2.22 12.91 0.99
N GLU A 87 -2.42 13.95 0.18
CA GLU A 87 -3.01 13.81 -1.13
C GLU A 87 -2.02 13.13 -2.08
N VAL A 88 -2.53 12.24 -2.92
CA VAL A 88 -1.71 11.62 -3.96
C VAL A 88 -1.86 12.39 -5.25
N LEU A 89 -0.80 12.42 -6.03
CA LEU A 89 -0.75 13.10 -7.32
C LEU A 89 -0.53 12.04 -8.42
N PRO A 90 -0.83 12.40 -9.68
CA PRO A 90 -0.75 11.41 -10.76
C PRO A 90 0.60 10.72 -10.93
N GLU A 91 1.67 11.37 -10.49
CA GLU A 91 3.02 10.81 -10.64
C GLU A 91 3.49 10.07 -9.40
N ASP A 92 2.67 10.05 -8.37
CA ASP A 92 3.07 9.39 -7.13
C ASP A 92 3.03 7.88 -7.29
N ARG A 93 3.93 7.23 -6.57
CA ARG A 93 4.06 5.79 -6.61
C ARG A 93 4.10 5.28 -5.18
N ILE A 94 3.25 4.30 -4.89
CA ILE A 94 3.18 3.72 -3.55
C ILE A 94 3.81 2.34 -3.60
N MET A 95 4.57 1.99 -2.57
CA MET A 95 5.20 0.69 -2.48
C MET A 95 4.79 0.04 -1.18
N LEU A 96 4.44 -1.24 -1.25
CA LEU A 96 4.13 -2.06 -0.08
C LEU A 96 5.20 -3.14 0.01
N LEU A 97 5.89 -3.16 1.14
CA LEU A 97 6.97 -4.11 1.36
C LEU A 97 6.65 -4.96 2.58
N GLY A 98 6.60 -6.26 2.38
CA GLY A 98 6.35 -7.16 3.50
C GLY A 98 7.54 -7.25 4.42
N GLN A 99 7.29 -7.13 5.72
CA GLN A 99 8.33 -7.27 6.72
C GLN A 99 8.50 -8.74 7.07
N TYR A 100 9.72 -9.13 7.33
CA TYR A 100 10.00 -10.49 7.75
C TYR A 100 10.10 -10.51 9.26
N MET A 101 9.07 -11.06 9.89
CA MET A 101 9.00 -11.11 11.34
C MET A 101 9.98 -12.16 11.85
N GLY A 102 10.55 -11.86 12.99
CA GLY A 102 11.41 -12.82 13.66
C GLY A 102 12.68 -13.14 12.92
N GLY A 103 13.06 -12.29 12.00
CA GLY A 103 14.28 -12.50 11.25
C GLY A 103 15.53 -12.53 12.09
N SER A 104 15.38 -12.15 13.32
CA SER A 104 16.47 -12.18 14.27
C SER A 104 16.98 -13.58 14.53
N SER A 105 16.15 -14.51 14.33
CA SER A 105 16.59 -15.87 14.60
C SER A 105 17.44 -16.34 13.48
#